data_1e44cb6efaf7e1a3e81593a3d4f5cc15
#
_entry.id   1e44cb6efaf7e1a3e81593a3d4f5cc15
#
_cell.length_a   1.000
_cell.length_b   1.000
_cell.length_c   1.000
_cell.angle_alpha   90.00
_cell.angle_beta   90.00
_cell.angle_gamma   90.00
#
_symmetry.space_group_name_H-M   'P 1'
#
loop_
_entity.id
_entity.type
_entity.pdbx_description
1 polymer ?
#
loop_
_entity_poly.entity_id
_entity_poly.type
_entity_poly.pdbx_seq_one_letter_code
_entity_poly.pdbx_strand_id
1 'polypeptide(L)'
;RLRKITYSAPCWITVSAHINGVQRESFDTQIGNLPIMLKSKWCHLHKLNSEDLISKGEDPDEPGGYFIINGTEKVLITIEDLASNRFLIEKDATGPSEIVGKLFXXXXPHTLEKMKDGFFYLTFTRVKRVPIIVVIKALGLLKDEEITKFISPNRQFDEVIINLLEFVSIKTEEDALDYIAKKIGITQSKEVRIERMTEILDKYLLPHLGIKKEDRISKAYNLCKKMKKYLLASNGELGFDDKDHYLNKRLKMSGDLL
;
A
#
# COMPACT_ATOMS: atom_id res chain seq x y z
N ARG A 1 14.74 12.87 33.26
CA ARG A 1 15.15 14.06 32.49
C ARG A 1 16.62 14.39 32.79
N LEU A 2 16.98 14.66 34.04
CA LEU A 2 18.34 15.10 34.44
C LEU A 2 19.44 14.09 34.06
N ARG A 3 19.16 12.80 34.18
CA ARG A 3 20.12 11.73 33.86
C ARG A 3 20.17 11.40 32.37
N LYS A 4 19.40 12.08 31.53
CA LYS A 4 19.33 11.89 30.08
C LYS A 4 19.00 10.43 29.66
N ILE A 5 18.15 9.75 30.43
CA ILE A 5 17.74 8.38 30.14
C ILE A 5 16.30 8.36 29.59
N THR A 6 15.91 7.25 29.01
CA THR A 6 14.56 7.01 28.50
C THR A 6 13.70 6.37 29.59
N TYR A 7 12.51 6.92 29.78
CA TYR A 7 11.51 6.35 30.68
C TYR A 7 10.79 5.21 29.94
N SER A 8 11.11 3.97 30.32
CA SER A 8 10.65 2.78 29.59
C SER A 8 10.48 1.58 30.51
N ALA A 9 9.76 0.57 30.04
CA ALA A 9 9.60 -0.71 30.72
C ALA A 9 10.11 -1.84 29.81
N PRO A 10 10.68 -2.90 30.40
CA PRO A 10 11.12 -4.05 29.59
C PRO A 10 9.92 -4.79 29.01
N CYS A 11 10.03 -5.18 27.75
CA CYS A 11 9.00 -5.96 27.08
C CYS A 11 9.51 -7.40 26.91
N TRP A 12 8.77 -8.35 27.46
CA TRP A 12 9.11 -9.78 27.45
C TRP A 12 8.11 -10.53 26.61
N ILE A 13 8.58 -11.55 25.87
CA ILE A 13 7.71 -12.47 25.15
C ILE A 13 8.08 -13.92 25.50
N THR A 14 7.07 -14.77 25.47
CA THR A 14 7.24 -16.23 25.57
C THR A 14 7.27 -16.79 24.14
N VAL A 15 8.36 -17.40 23.75
CA VAL A 15 8.53 -17.98 22.41
C VAL A 15 8.28 -19.49 22.49
N SER A 16 7.36 -20.00 21.66
CA SER A 16 7.09 -21.42 21.50
C SER A 16 7.28 -21.82 20.04
N ALA A 17 8.16 -22.75 19.78
CA ALA A 17 8.38 -23.25 18.42
C ALA A 17 7.60 -24.54 18.19
N HIS A 18 6.94 -24.66 17.05
CA HIS A 18 6.25 -25.86 16.61
C HIS A 18 6.97 -26.38 15.35
N ILE A 19 7.59 -27.53 15.47
CA ILE A 19 8.34 -28.15 14.36
C ILE A 19 7.67 -29.49 14.03
N ASN A 20 7.18 -29.63 12.82
CA ASN A 20 6.47 -30.83 12.34
C ASN A 20 5.33 -31.26 13.28
N GLY A 21 4.59 -30.27 13.81
CA GLY A 21 3.46 -30.52 14.71
C GLY A 21 3.83 -30.81 16.16
N VAL A 22 5.13 -30.84 16.51
CA VAL A 22 5.62 -31.05 17.87
C VAL A 22 6.05 -29.71 18.48
N GLN A 23 5.44 -29.36 19.60
CA GLN A 23 5.81 -28.16 20.35
C GLN A 23 7.13 -28.40 21.09
N ARG A 24 8.08 -27.51 20.92
CA ARG A 24 9.35 -27.49 21.66
C ARG A 24 9.17 -26.70 22.96
N GLU A 25 10.14 -26.84 23.85
CA GLU A 25 10.16 -26.13 25.13
C GLU A 25 10.07 -24.61 24.89
N SER A 26 9.17 -23.97 25.63
CA SER A 26 8.98 -22.51 25.55
C SER A 26 10.02 -21.80 26.42
N PHE A 27 10.44 -20.62 25.99
CA PHE A 27 11.37 -19.80 26.78
C PHE A 27 10.94 -18.32 26.73
N ASP A 28 11.25 -17.60 27.78
CA ASP A 28 10.98 -16.17 27.89
C ASP A 28 12.22 -15.37 27.48
N THR A 29 12.01 -14.36 26.67
CA THR A 29 13.11 -13.49 26.25
C THR A 29 12.65 -12.03 26.22
N GLN A 30 13.56 -11.13 26.57
CA GLN A 30 13.31 -9.71 26.47
C GLN A 30 13.61 -9.22 25.06
N ILE A 31 12.60 -8.64 24.41
CA ILE A 31 12.73 -8.14 23.04
C ILE A 31 13.15 -6.67 22.97
N GLY A 32 13.05 -5.96 24.09
CA GLY A 32 13.46 -4.55 24.13
C GLY A 32 12.85 -3.81 25.30
N ASN A 33 13.04 -2.50 25.31
CA ASN A 33 12.43 -1.59 26.28
C ASN A 33 11.44 -0.70 25.55
N LEU A 34 10.20 -0.68 26.01
CA LEU A 34 9.13 0.12 25.41
C LEU A 34 8.99 1.45 26.17
N PRO A 35 9.16 2.60 25.53
CA PRO A 35 8.93 3.89 26.20
C PRO A 35 7.50 3.98 26.73
N ILE A 36 7.36 4.54 27.93
CA ILE A 36 6.08 4.66 28.64
C ILE A 36 5.61 6.11 28.58
N MET A 37 4.39 6.31 28.10
CA MET A 37 3.75 7.63 28.10
C MET A 37 3.40 8.02 29.55
N LEU A 38 3.78 9.22 29.95
CA LEU A 38 3.50 9.72 31.31
C LEU A 38 1.98 9.77 31.57
N LYS A 39 1.61 9.37 32.77
CA LYS A 39 0.22 9.24 33.27
C LYS A 39 -0.63 8.20 32.53
N SER A 40 -0.05 7.41 31.59
CA SER A 40 -0.74 6.28 30.99
C SER A 40 -0.94 5.16 32.02
N LYS A 41 -1.72 4.13 31.65
CA LYS A 41 -2.03 2.98 32.52
C LYS A 41 -0.77 2.31 33.11
N TRP A 42 0.32 2.28 32.37
CA TRP A 42 1.57 1.60 32.76
C TRP A 42 2.58 2.52 33.45
N CYS A 43 2.23 3.81 33.59
CA CYS A 43 3.09 4.80 34.24
C CYS A 43 2.90 4.78 35.76
N HIS A 44 3.99 4.89 36.50
CA HIS A 44 3.92 4.97 37.96
C HIS A 44 3.20 6.20 38.49
N LEU A 45 2.95 7.20 37.63
CA LEU A 45 2.15 8.40 37.95
C LEU A 45 0.66 8.24 37.59
N HIS A 46 0.22 7.05 37.19
CA HIS A 46 -1.15 6.82 36.76
C HIS A 46 -2.15 7.13 37.90
N LYS A 47 -3.12 8.00 37.60
CA LYS A 47 -4.20 8.37 38.54
C LYS A 47 -3.76 9.04 39.85
N LEU A 48 -2.53 9.49 39.93
CA LEU A 48 -2.09 10.23 41.13
C LEU A 48 -2.72 11.62 41.19
N ASN A 49 -3.10 12.06 42.38
CA ASN A 49 -3.59 13.42 42.64
C ASN A 49 -2.40 14.36 42.82
N SER A 50 -2.65 15.66 42.99
CA SER A 50 -1.60 16.69 43.12
C SER A 50 -0.70 16.46 44.32
N GLU A 51 -1.25 16.05 45.47
CA GLU A 51 -0.48 15.78 46.67
C GLU A 51 0.48 14.60 46.50
N ASP A 52 -0.03 13.52 45.83
CA ASP A 52 0.78 12.33 45.53
C ASP A 52 1.91 12.66 44.55
N LEU A 53 1.64 13.53 43.56
CA LEU A 53 2.67 13.98 42.59
C LEU A 53 3.79 14.73 43.30
N ILE A 54 3.43 15.69 44.21
CA ILE A 54 4.39 16.43 44.99
C ILE A 54 5.25 15.48 45.85
N SER A 55 4.61 14.48 46.47
CA SER A 55 5.34 13.50 47.30
C SER A 55 6.37 12.71 46.51
N LYS A 56 6.15 12.53 45.19
CA LYS A 56 7.07 11.86 44.28
C LYS A 56 8.07 12.81 43.62
N GLY A 57 8.02 14.08 43.95
CA GLY A 57 8.93 15.09 43.39
C GLY A 57 8.55 15.57 42.01
N GLU A 58 7.28 15.37 41.63
CA GLU A 58 6.75 15.80 40.34
C GLU A 58 5.91 17.08 40.49
N ASP A 59 5.65 17.73 39.35
CA ASP A 59 4.81 18.92 39.30
C ASP A 59 3.37 18.55 39.68
N PRO A 60 2.71 19.29 40.61
CA PRO A 60 1.31 19.02 40.94
C PRO A 60 0.36 19.14 39.76
N ASP A 61 0.70 19.90 38.73
CA ASP A 61 -0.09 20.11 37.51
C ASP A 61 0.43 19.32 36.32
N GLU A 62 1.23 18.27 36.56
CA GLU A 62 1.80 17.42 35.47
C GLU A 62 0.68 16.93 34.55
N PRO A 63 0.67 17.34 33.28
CA PRO A 63 -0.41 16.94 32.34
C PRO A 63 -0.31 15.50 31.87
N GLY A 64 0.90 14.93 31.75
CA GLY A 64 1.12 13.64 31.13
C GLY A 64 0.92 13.67 29.60
N GLY A 65 0.80 12.50 28.99
CA GLY A 65 0.53 12.38 27.57
C GLY A 65 1.74 12.51 26.64
N TYR A 66 2.95 12.48 27.21
CA TYR A 66 4.20 12.59 26.45
C TYR A 66 5.19 11.52 26.91
N PHE A 67 6.29 11.38 26.18
CA PHE A 67 7.36 10.43 26.47
C PHE A 67 8.63 11.17 26.88
N ILE A 68 9.47 10.52 27.67
CA ILE A 68 10.82 11.01 27.97
C ILE A 68 11.81 10.08 27.27
N ILE A 69 12.50 10.60 26.25
CA ILE A 69 13.46 9.86 25.43
C ILE A 69 14.83 10.54 25.54
N ASN A 70 15.80 9.85 26.11
CA ASN A 70 17.14 10.38 26.31
C ASN A 70 17.09 11.74 27.06
N GLY A 71 16.17 11.85 28.02
CA GLY A 71 16.01 13.06 28.84
C GLY A 71 15.15 14.15 28.20
N THR A 72 14.77 14.02 26.95
CA THR A 72 13.96 15.01 26.21
C THR A 72 12.50 14.61 26.22
N GLU A 73 11.63 15.56 26.50
CA GLU A 73 10.17 15.35 26.44
C GLU A 73 9.72 15.37 24.98
N LYS A 74 9.03 14.31 24.54
CA LYS A 74 8.56 14.15 23.17
C LYS A 74 7.08 13.76 23.15
N VAL A 75 6.31 14.42 22.30
CA VAL A 75 4.87 14.17 22.15
C VAL A 75 4.60 13.62 20.75
N LEU A 76 3.62 12.72 20.64
CA LEU A 76 3.14 12.22 19.35
C LEU A 76 2.11 13.22 18.80
N ILE A 77 2.41 13.75 17.64
CA ILE A 77 1.54 14.74 16.96
C ILE A 77 0.70 13.99 15.91
N THR A 78 -0.59 14.29 15.86
CA THR A 78 -1.46 13.76 14.78
C THR A 78 -0.93 14.21 13.42
N ILE A 79 -0.93 13.29 12.47
CA ILE A 79 -0.37 13.52 11.13
C ILE A 79 -1.49 13.39 10.10
N GLU A 80 -1.58 14.37 9.20
CA GLU A 80 -2.43 14.31 8.03
C GLU A 80 -1.68 13.56 6.93
N ASP A 81 -2.35 12.59 6.29
CA ASP A 81 -1.76 11.78 5.24
C ASP A 81 -2.82 11.47 4.18
N LEU A 82 -2.41 11.07 3.00
CA LEU A 82 -3.35 10.64 1.95
C LEU A 82 -4.12 9.40 2.38
N ALA A 83 -5.41 9.37 2.08
CA ALA A 83 -6.26 8.21 2.36
C ALA A 83 -5.79 7.03 1.50
N SER A 84 -5.56 5.89 2.15
CA SER A 84 -5.06 4.68 1.48
C SER A 84 -6.08 4.10 0.49
N ASN A 85 -5.57 3.45 -0.54
CA ASN A 85 -6.34 2.67 -1.51
C ASN A 85 -7.33 3.50 -2.34
N ARG A 86 -7.14 4.81 -2.41
CA ARG A 86 -7.89 5.69 -3.31
C ARG A 86 -7.12 5.89 -4.60
N PHE A 87 -7.79 5.72 -5.73
CA PHE A 87 -7.23 5.97 -7.05
C PHE A 87 -7.55 7.41 -7.46
N LEU A 88 -6.53 8.25 -7.49
CA LEU A 88 -6.63 9.67 -7.81
C LEU A 88 -6.09 9.90 -9.21
N ILE A 89 -6.75 10.79 -9.97
CA ILE A 89 -6.32 11.16 -11.32
C ILE A 89 -5.95 12.65 -11.32
N GLU A 90 -4.73 12.93 -11.70
CA GLU A 90 -4.15 14.27 -11.65
C GLU A 90 -3.56 14.66 -13.01
N LYS A 91 -3.46 15.95 -13.26
CA LYS A 91 -2.62 16.47 -14.34
C LYS A 91 -1.16 16.46 -13.89
N ASP A 92 -0.26 16.06 -14.77
CA ASP A 92 1.17 16.05 -14.48
C ASP A 92 1.91 16.85 -15.57
N ALA A 93 2.24 18.09 -15.25
CA ALA A 93 2.91 18.99 -16.18
C ALA A 93 4.39 18.63 -16.44
N THR A 94 4.97 17.78 -15.57
CA THR A 94 6.41 17.46 -15.62
C THR A 94 6.70 16.01 -16.01
N GLY A 95 5.69 15.15 -15.97
CA GLY A 95 5.83 13.73 -16.25
C GLY A 95 5.80 13.40 -17.74
N PRO A 96 6.01 12.14 -18.08
CA PRO A 96 5.97 11.67 -19.48
C PRO A 96 4.55 11.61 -20.06
N SER A 97 3.54 11.72 -19.23
CA SER A 97 2.13 11.74 -19.59
C SER A 97 1.45 12.95 -18.96
N GLU A 98 0.61 13.63 -19.72
CA GLU A 98 -0.12 14.82 -19.23
C GLU A 98 -1.09 14.49 -18.10
N ILE A 99 -1.53 13.24 -18.01
CA ILE A 99 -2.49 12.76 -17.02
C ILE A 99 -1.90 11.51 -16.36
N VAL A 100 -1.96 11.44 -15.04
CA VAL A 100 -1.48 10.27 -14.30
C VAL A 100 -2.54 9.85 -13.28
N GLY A 101 -2.82 8.54 -13.26
CA GLY A 101 -3.63 7.92 -12.23
C GLY A 101 -2.73 7.33 -11.16
N LYS A 102 -2.92 7.69 -9.89
CA LYS A 102 -2.10 7.20 -8.76
C LYS A 102 -2.97 6.52 -7.72
N LEU A 103 -2.55 5.34 -7.29
CA LEU A 103 -3.14 4.61 -6.17
C LEU A 103 -2.09 4.51 -5.07
N PHE A 104 -2.37 5.12 -3.97
CA PHE A 104 -1.45 5.10 -2.84
C PHE A 104 -1.76 3.92 -1.93
N UNK A 105 -0.91 3.03 -1.93
CA UNK A 105 -1.03 1.85 -1.14
C UNK A 105 -0.09 1.91 0.03
N UNK A 106 -0.12 1.01 0.74
CA UNK A 106 0.75 0.89 1.84
C UNK A 106 2.17 0.65 1.46
N UNK A 107 2.37 -0.08 0.36
CA UNK A 107 3.64 -0.31 -0.21
C UNK A 107 3.98 0.83 -1.13
N UNK A 108 4.27 0.77 -2.08
CA UNK A 108 4.55 1.68 -3.10
C UNK A 108 3.30 2.08 -3.83
N PRO A 109 3.35 3.23 -4.34
CA PRO A 109 2.20 3.63 -5.15
C PRO A 109 2.16 2.91 -6.51
N HIS A 110 0.95 2.71 -6.99
CA HIS A 110 0.72 2.21 -8.36
C HIS A 110 0.39 3.41 -9.25
N THR A 111 1.00 3.50 -10.41
CA THR A 111 0.67 4.57 -11.37
C THR A 111 0.18 4.00 -12.68
N LEU A 112 -0.83 4.65 -13.24
CA LEU A 112 -1.40 4.36 -14.57
C LEU A 112 -1.22 5.60 -15.44
N GLU A 113 -0.57 5.41 -16.59
CA GLU A 113 -0.24 6.48 -17.51
C GLU A 113 -0.55 6.07 -18.94
N LYS A 114 -1.07 6.99 -19.75
CA LYS A 114 -1.13 6.84 -21.20
C LYS A 114 0.09 7.54 -21.79
N MET A 115 0.93 6.78 -22.46
CA MET A 115 2.16 7.33 -23.07
C MET A 115 1.87 7.86 -24.47
N LYS A 116 2.86 8.53 -25.07
CA LYS A 116 2.76 9.14 -26.42
C LYS A 116 2.49 8.12 -27.52
N ASP A 117 2.82 6.85 -27.30
CA ASP A 117 2.52 5.74 -28.21
C ASP A 117 1.03 5.35 -28.23
N GLY A 118 0.23 5.94 -27.35
CA GLY A 118 -1.20 5.63 -27.23
C GLY A 118 -1.54 4.48 -26.32
N PHE A 119 -0.53 3.82 -25.73
CA PHE A 119 -0.75 2.66 -24.87
C PHE A 119 -0.76 3.05 -23.40
N PHE A 120 -1.53 2.29 -22.61
CA PHE A 120 -1.66 2.47 -21.16
C PHE A 120 -0.67 1.59 -20.43
N TYR A 121 0.13 2.19 -19.58
CA TYR A 121 1.18 1.51 -18.82
C TYR A 121 0.91 1.60 -17.32
N LEU A 122 1.12 0.48 -16.66
CA LEU A 122 1.01 0.35 -15.21
C LEU A 122 2.41 0.22 -14.62
N THR A 123 2.66 0.96 -13.54
CA THR A 123 3.88 0.84 -12.74
C THR A 123 3.49 0.53 -11.31
N PHE A 124 4.12 -0.45 -10.70
CA PHE A 124 3.91 -0.80 -9.29
C PHE A 124 5.16 -1.44 -8.72
N THR A 125 5.53 -1.04 -7.52
CA THR A 125 6.71 -1.56 -6.80
C THR A 125 7.95 -1.60 -7.72
N ARG A 126 8.44 -2.77 -8.08
CA ARG A 126 9.64 -2.95 -8.93
C ARG A 126 9.31 -3.10 -10.41
N VAL A 127 8.03 -3.19 -10.75
CA VAL A 127 7.56 -3.39 -12.14
C VAL A 127 7.29 -2.03 -12.75
N LYS A 128 8.11 -1.63 -13.70
CA LYS A 128 8.01 -0.31 -14.35
C LYS A 128 7.46 -0.43 -15.76
N ARG A 129 6.42 0.36 -16.04
CA ARG A 129 5.83 0.58 -17.38
C ARG A 129 5.54 -0.71 -18.14
N VAL A 130 4.66 -1.54 -17.58
CA VAL A 130 4.13 -2.72 -18.29
C VAL A 130 2.73 -2.37 -18.84
N PRO A 131 2.39 -2.86 -20.05
CA PRO A 131 1.06 -2.57 -20.61
C PRO A 131 -0.04 -3.12 -19.73
N ILE A 132 -1.01 -2.29 -19.37
CA ILE A 132 -2.07 -2.67 -18.42
C ILE A 132 -2.91 -3.85 -18.96
N ILE A 133 -3.15 -3.90 -20.29
CA ILE A 133 -3.91 -4.97 -20.91
C ILE A 133 -3.22 -6.33 -20.67
N VAL A 134 -1.89 -6.37 -20.78
CA VAL A 134 -1.13 -7.61 -20.55
C VAL A 134 -1.23 -8.01 -19.07
N VAL A 135 -1.20 -7.03 -18.15
CA VAL A 135 -1.38 -7.31 -16.71
C VAL A 135 -2.79 -7.88 -16.45
N ILE A 136 -3.82 -7.31 -17.06
CA ILE A 136 -5.21 -7.80 -16.93
C ILE A 136 -5.31 -9.25 -17.42
N LYS A 137 -4.69 -9.55 -18.57
CA LYS A 137 -4.66 -10.92 -19.11
C LYS A 137 -3.87 -11.87 -18.20
N ALA A 138 -2.76 -11.42 -17.63
CA ALA A 138 -1.95 -12.21 -16.68
C ALA A 138 -2.71 -12.54 -15.37
N LEU A 139 -3.75 -11.77 -15.05
CA LEU A 139 -4.61 -12.01 -13.89
C LEU A 139 -5.81 -12.92 -14.20
N GLY A 140 -5.89 -13.43 -15.42
CA GLY A 140 -6.90 -14.40 -15.83
C GLY A 140 -8.09 -13.85 -16.61
N LEU A 141 -8.17 -12.54 -16.86
CA LEU A 141 -9.22 -11.97 -17.69
C LEU A 141 -8.70 -11.89 -19.14
N LEU A 142 -8.95 -12.94 -19.92
CA LEU A 142 -8.30 -13.18 -21.21
C LEU A 142 -9.07 -12.66 -22.43
N LYS A 143 -10.42 -12.70 -22.38
CA LYS A 143 -11.25 -12.35 -23.52
C LYS A 143 -11.36 -10.84 -23.69
N ASP A 144 -10.99 -10.36 -24.86
CA ASP A 144 -11.01 -8.91 -25.16
C ASP A 144 -12.41 -8.32 -24.99
N GLU A 145 -13.47 -9.07 -25.36
CA GLU A 145 -14.85 -8.65 -25.17
C GLU A 145 -15.21 -8.45 -23.69
N GLU A 146 -14.74 -9.36 -22.83
CA GLU A 146 -14.97 -9.26 -21.39
C GLU A 146 -14.24 -8.05 -20.80
N ILE A 147 -12.99 -7.84 -21.21
CA ILE A 147 -12.19 -6.68 -20.77
C ILE A 147 -12.93 -5.39 -21.14
N THR A 148 -13.38 -5.28 -22.41
CA THR A 148 -14.12 -4.12 -22.90
C THR A 148 -15.37 -3.87 -22.05
N LYS A 149 -16.17 -4.94 -21.80
CA LYS A 149 -17.39 -4.84 -20.97
C LYS A 149 -17.11 -4.42 -19.54
N PHE A 150 -16.04 -4.93 -18.93
CA PHE A 150 -15.69 -4.55 -17.55
C PHE A 150 -15.15 -3.12 -17.46
N ILE A 151 -14.50 -2.62 -18.50
CA ILE A 151 -14.11 -1.21 -18.57
C ILE A 151 -15.36 -0.36 -18.71
N SER A 152 -16.21 -0.66 -19.69
CA SER A 152 -17.48 0.06 -19.87
C SER A 152 -18.50 -0.82 -20.57
N PRO A 153 -19.60 -1.20 -19.89
CA PRO A 153 -20.63 -2.05 -20.49
C PRO A 153 -21.46 -1.34 -21.59
N ASN A 154 -21.57 -0.03 -21.52
CA ASN A 154 -22.48 0.75 -22.37
C ASN A 154 -21.75 1.59 -23.43
N ARG A 155 -20.43 1.52 -23.49
CA ARG A 155 -19.66 2.36 -24.41
C ARG A 155 -18.30 1.71 -24.69
N GLN A 156 -17.90 1.70 -25.93
CA GLN A 156 -16.57 1.30 -26.34
C GLN A 156 -15.68 2.54 -26.45
N PHE A 157 -14.48 2.43 -25.94
CA PHE A 157 -13.44 3.45 -26.07
C PHE A 157 -12.43 3.00 -27.12
N ASP A 158 -12.20 3.82 -28.14
CA ASP A 158 -11.26 3.50 -29.21
C ASP A 158 -9.85 3.21 -28.67
N GLU A 159 -9.44 3.95 -27.64
CA GLU A 159 -8.14 3.73 -27.00
C GLU A 159 -8.01 2.32 -26.42
N VAL A 160 -9.09 1.80 -25.84
CA VAL A 160 -9.11 0.43 -25.30
C VAL A 160 -8.96 -0.58 -26.43
N ILE A 161 -9.69 -0.38 -27.52
CA ILE A 161 -9.66 -1.28 -28.70
C ILE A 161 -8.24 -1.32 -29.28
N ILE A 162 -7.61 -0.16 -29.45
CA ILE A 162 -6.24 -0.08 -29.97
C ILE A 162 -5.26 -0.85 -29.06
N ASN A 163 -5.40 -0.70 -27.75
CA ASN A 163 -4.57 -1.43 -26.78
C ASN A 163 -4.80 -2.94 -26.84
N LEU A 164 -6.05 -3.38 -27.00
CA LEU A 164 -6.38 -4.81 -27.12
C LEU A 164 -5.82 -5.42 -28.41
N LEU A 165 -5.93 -4.70 -29.53
CA LEU A 165 -5.40 -5.15 -30.81
C LEU A 165 -3.89 -5.35 -30.78
N GLU A 166 -3.16 -4.45 -30.13
CA GLU A 166 -1.70 -4.59 -29.99
C GLU A 166 -1.30 -5.89 -29.31
N PHE A 167 -2.08 -6.33 -28.33
CA PHE A 167 -1.78 -7.52 -27.52
C PHE A 167 -2.72 -8.70 -27.82
N VAL A 168 -3.30 -8.73 -29.03
CA VAL A 168 -4.22 -9.79 -29.46
C VAL A 168 -3.54 -11.17 -29.52
N SER A 169 -2.22 -11.19 -29.73
CA SER A 169 -1.43 -12.43 -29.77
C SER A 169 -1.29 -13.11 -28.40
N ILE A 170 -1.49 -12.34 -27.30
CA ILE A 170 -1.41 -12.88 -25.93
C ILE A 170 -2.78 -13.49 -25.59
N LYS A 171 -2.86 -14.82 -25.58
CA LYS A 171 -4.11 -15.56 -25.40
C LYS A 171 -4.19 -16.37 -24.12
N THR A 172 -3.06 -16.56 -23.43
CA THR A 172 -3.02 -17.32 -22.18
C THR A 172 -2.41 -16.49 -21.05
N GLU A 173 -2.72 -16.88 -19.81
CA GLU A 173 -2.11 -16.26 -18.62
C GLU A 173 -0.59 -16.39 -18.66
N GLU A 174 -0.10 -17.58 -19.07
CA GLU A 174 1.33 -17.87 -19.12
C GLU A 174 2.07 -16.97 -20.10
N ASP A 175 1.48 -16.74 -21.30
CA ASP A 175 2.10 -15.85 -22.29
C ASP A 175 2.14 -14.40 -21.78
N ALA A 176 1.09 -13.97 -21.08
CA ALA A 176 1.06 -12.64 -20.47
C ALA A 176 2.12 -12.50 -19.40
N LEU A 177 2.24 -13.50 -18.51
CA LEU A 177 3.24 -13.52 -17.44
C LEU A 177 4.66 -13.52 -18.01
N ASP A 178 4.91 -14.34 -19.03
CA ASP A 178 6.22 -14.41 -19.70
C ASP A 178 6.57 -13.08 -20.38
N TYR A 179 5.59 -12.44 -21.03
CA TYR A 179 5.78 -11.13 -21.66
C TYR A 179 6.22 -10.09 -20.61
N ILE A 180 5.49 -10.01 -19.48
CA ILE A 180 5.82 -9.04 -18.40
C ILE A 180 7.20 -9.34 -17.84
N ALA A 181 7.49 -10.61 -17.55
CA ALA A 181 8.77 -11.05 -16.99
C ALA A 181 9.95 -10.65 -17.88
N LYS A 182 9.83 -10.86 -19.19
CA LYS A 182 10.86 -10.43 -20.16
C LYS A 182 11.03 -8.91 -20.15
N LYS A 183 9.91 -8.17 -20.14
CA LYS A 183 9.92 -6.71 -20.18
C LYS A 183 10.63 -6.10 -18.96
N ILE A 184 10.52 -6.74 -17.79
CA ILE A 184 11.18 -6.25 -16.57
C ILE A 184 12.58 -6.85 -16.37
N GLY A 185 13.07 -7.65 -17.34
CA GLY A 185 14.44 -8.13 -17.38
C GLY A 185 14.72 -9.43 -16.62
N ILE A 186 13.71 -10.27 -16.42
CA ILE A 186 13.93 -11.61 -15.86
C ILE A 186 14.41 -12.53 -17.00
N THR A 187 15.65 -13.01 -16.93
CA THR A 187 16.32 -13.73 -18.04
C THR A 187 16.32 -15.26 -17.90
N GLN A 188 15.76 -15.80 -16.84
CA GLN A 188 15.74 -17.24 -16.54
C GLN A 188 14.81 -18.01 -17.51
N SER A 189 14.69 -19.33 -17.31
CA SER A 189 13.80 -20.17 -18.13
C SER A 189 12.34 -19.69 -18.07
N LYS A 190 11.55 -20.06 -19.06
CA LYS A 190 10.15 -19.64 -19.15
C LYS A 190 9.36 -19.99 -17.87
N GLU A 191 9.57 -21.21 -17.35
CA GLU A 191 8.87 -21.70 -16.15
C GLU A 191 9.20 -20.81 -14.93
N VAL A 192 10.47 -20.50 -14.73
CA VAL A 192 10.94 -19.66 -13.61
C VAL A 192 10.42 -18.23 -13.77
N ARG A 193 10.42 -17.72 -15.02
CA ARG A 193 9.87 -16.38 -15.28
C ARG A 193 8.40 -16.28 -14.90
N ILE A 194 7.60 -17.28 -15.31
CA ILE A 194 6.17 -17.35 -15.01
C ILE A 194 5.95 -17.41 -13.49
N GLU A 195 6.66 -18.31 -12.81
CA GLU A 195 6.55 -18.46 -11.35
C GLU A 195 6.87 -17.17 -10.61
N ARG A 196 8.01 -16.56 -10.91
CA ARG A 196 8.42 -15.29 -10.29
C ARG A 196 7.45 -14.15 -10.57
N MET A 197 6.97 -14.04 -11.81
CA MET A 197 6.04 -12.98 -12.16
C MET A 197 4.70 -13.17 -11.46
N THR A 198 4.26 -14.42 -11.32
CA THR A 198 3.06 -14.78 -10.56
C THR A 198 3.18 -14.31 -9.11
N GLU A 199 4.31 -14.62 -8.44
CA GLU A 199 4.54 -14.19 -7.06
C GLU A 199 4.52 -12.65 -6.95
N ILE A 200 5.14 -11.96 -7.90
CA ILE A 200 5.18 -10.49 -7.92
C ILE A 200 3.77 -9.91 -8.05
N LEU A 201 2.95 -10.46 -8.96
CA LEU A 201 1.56 -9.99 -9.14
C LEU A 201 0.71 -10.28 -7.91
N ASP A 202 0.82 -11.48 -7.34
CA ASP A 202 0.04 -11.85 -6.16
C ASP A 202 0.38 -10.96 -4.96
N LYS A 203 1.66 -10.76 -4.70
CA LYS A 203 2.16 -10.11 -3.50
C LYS A 203 2.13 -8.57 -3.58
N TYR A 204 2.47 -8.00 -4.75
CA TYR A 204 2.72 -6.56 -4.86
C TYR A 204 1.68 -5.78 -5.66
N LEU A 205 0.93 -6.44 -6.55
CA LEU A 205 -0.13 -5.75 -7.31
C LEU A 205 -1.41 -5.74 -6.48
N LEU A 206 -1.91 -4.54 -6.15
CA LEU A 206 -3.17 -4.34 -5.40
C LEU A 206 -3.29 -5.30 -4.19
N PRO A 207 -2.30 -5.29 -3.27
CA PRO A 207 -2.29 -6.29 -2.17
C PRO A 207 -3.49 -6.17 -1.22
N HIS A 208 -4.14 -5.01 -1.18
CA HIS A 208 -5.35 -4.79 -0.36
C HIS A 208 -6.58 -5.58 -0.86
N LEU A 209 -6.53 -6.12 -2.09
CA LEU A 209 -7.60 -6.97 -2.64
C LEU A 209 -7.35 -8.46 -2.41
N GLY A 210 -6.19 -8.80 -1.82
CA GLY A 210 -5.80 -10.17 -1.53
C GLY A 210 -4.48 -10.56 -2.19
N ILE A 211 -3.93 -11.68 -1.75
CA ILE A 211 -2.62 -12.18 -2.25
C ILE A 211 -2.71 -13.61 -2.78
N LYS A 212 -3.91 -14.18 -2.79
CA LYS A 212 -4.14 -15.56 -3.20
C LYS A 212 -4.51 -15.63 -4.69
N LYS A 213 -4.43 -16.82 -5.26
CA LYS A 213 -4.80 -17.08 -6.66
C LYS A 213 -6.24 -16.66 -6.95
N GLU A 214 -7.17 -16.92 -6.01
CA GLU A 214 -8.60 -16.60 -6.17
C GLU A 214 -8.84 -15.09 -6.29
N ASP A 215 -7.95 -14.28 -5.74
CA ASP A 215 -8.09 -12.82 -5.72
C ASP A 215 -7.68 -12.15 -7.04
N ARG A 216 -6.97 -12.88 -7.92
CA ARG A 216 -6.43 -12.33 -9.18
C ARG A 216 -7.52 -11.71 -10.06
N ILE A 217 -8.63 -12.40 -10.22
CA ILE A 217 -9.72 -11.91 -11.08
C ILE A 217 -10.33 -10.61 -10.53
N SER A 218 -10.41 -10.50 -9.20
CA SER A 218 -10.86 -9.25 -8.55
C SER A 218 -9.90 -8.09 -8.81
N LYS A 219 -8.60 -8.37 -8.86
CA LYS A 219 -7.58 -7.37 -9.23
C LYS A 219 -7.77 -6.94 -10.69
N ALA A 220 -8.03 -7.88 -11.59
CA ALA A 220 -8.27 -7.59 -13.03
C ALA A 220 -9.47 -6.63 -13.18
N TYR A 221 -10.60 -6.95 -12.53
CA TYR A 221 -11.79 -6.09 -12.55
C TYR A 221 -11.49 -4.70 -11.98
N ASN A 222 -10.69 -4.63 -10.93
CA ASN A 222 -10.31 -3.37 -10.31
C ASN A 222 -9.46 -2.52 -11.25
N LEU A 223 -8.55 -3.15 -12.01
CA LEU A 223 -7.75 -2.45 -13.03
C LEU A 223 -8.64 -1.92 -14.15
N CYS A 224 -9.64 -2.70 -14.60
CA CYS A 224 -10.61 -2.23 -15.59
C CYS A 224 -11.36 -0.98 -15.11
N LYS A 225 -11.80 -0.96 -13.85
CA LYS A 225 -12.46 0.21 -13.26
C LYS A 225 -11.54 1.43 -13.20
N LYS A 226 -10.26 1.22 -12.88
CA LYS A 226 -9.27 2.32 -12.85
C LYS A 226 -9.01 2.86 -14.26
N MET A 227 -8.95 1.97 -15.24
CA MET A 227 -8.79 2.36 -16.64
C MET A 227 -10.00 3.19 -17.11
N LYS A 228 -11.22 2.75 -16.76
CA LYS A 228 -12.45 3.53 -17.03
C LYS A 228 -12.38 4.93 -16.43
N LYS A 229 -12.03 5.05 -15.14
CA LYS A 229 -11.93 6.34 -14.46
C LYS A 229 -10.92 7.24 -15.18
N TYR A 230 -9.78 6.68 -15.57
CA TYR A 230 -8.73 7.41 -16.31
C TYR A 230 -9.27 7.94 -17.65
N LEU A 231 -9.96 7.09 -18.43
CA LEU A 231 -10.52 7.44 -19.73
C LEU A 231 -11.56 8.56 -19.61
N LEU A 232 -12.45 8.47 -18.63
CA LEU A 232 -13.47 9.50 -18.41
C LEU A 232 -12.83 10.85 -18.03
N ALA A 233 -11.79 10.83 -17.21
CA ALA A 233 -11.08 12.07 -16.85
C ALA A 233 -10.30 12.62 -18.05
N SER A 234 -9.64 11.75 -18.81
CA SER A 234 -8.91 12.13 -20.02
C SER A 234 -9.80 12.78 -21.08
N ASN A 235 -11.05 12.28 -21.19
CA ASN A 235 -12.03 12.81 -22.15
C ASN A 235 -12.82 14.04 -21.62
N GLY A 236 -12.49 14.51 -20.40
CA GLY A 236 -13.15 15.67 -19.81
C GLY A 236 -14.55 15.37 -19.24
N GLU A 237 -14.92 14.09 -19.16
CA GLU A 237 -16.24 13.67 -18.65
C GLU A 237 -16.25 13.53 -17.11
N LEU A 238 -15.07 13.50 -16.52
CA LEU A 238 -14.88 13.44 -15.08
C LEU A 238 -13.79 14.45 -14.71
N GLY A 239 -14.02 15.21 -13.64
CA GLY A 239 -13.04 16.18 -13.13
C GLY A 239 -11.81 15.48 -12.57
N PHE A 240 -10.66 16.17 -12.59
CA PHE A 240 -9.45 15.66 -11.94
C PHE A 240 -9.60 15.71 -10.42
N ASP A 241 -8.99 14.74 -9.76
CA ASP A 241 -8.98 14.68 -8.31
C ASP A 241 -7.98 15.70 -7.74
N ASP A 242 -8.31 16.26 -6.59
CA ASP A 242 -7.40 17.12 -5.82
C ASP A 242 -6.89 16.30 -4.63
N LYS A 243 -5.62 15.93 -4.65
CA LYS A 243 -4.99 15.16 -3.57
C LYS A 243 -4.98 15.93 -2.24
N ASP A 244 -5.04 17.27 -2.30
CA ASP A 244 -4.99 18.14 -1.12
C ASP A 244 -6.36 18.39 -0.49
N HIS A 245 -7.43 17.99 -1.17
CA HIS A 245 -8.78 18.08 -0.63
C HIS A 245 -8.97 17.14 0.56
N TYR A 246 -9.60 17.62 1.63
CA TYR A 246 -9.76 16.85 2.88
C TYR A 246 -10.46 15.50 2.69
N LEU A 247 -11.36 15.36 1.72
CA LEU A 247 -11.98 14.07 1.41
C LEU A 247 -10.98 12.98 0.98
N ASN A 248 -9.79 13.40 0.52
CA ASN A 248 -8.73 12.49 0.08
C ASN A 248 -7.65 12.30 1.14
N LYS A 249 -7.88 12.81 2.35
CA LYS A 249 -6.94 12.74 3.47
C LYS A 249 -7.48 11.86 4.60
N ARG A 250 -6.57 11.41 5.44
CA ARG A 250 -6.89 10.76 6.73
C ARG A 250 -5.96 11.30 7.80
N LEU A 251 -6.39 11.22 9.05
CA LEU A 251 -5.56 11.58 10.19
C LEU A 251 -5.01 10.31 10.83
N LYS A 252 -3.70 10.29 11.01
CA LYS A 252 -3.03 9.25 11.83
C LYS A 252 -3.02 9.74 13.26
N MET A 253 -3.75 9.03 14.10
CA MET A 253 -3.83 9.33 15.54
C MET A 253 -2.64 8.69 16.28
N SER A 254 -2.50 9.00 17.55
CA SER A 254 -1.39 8.48 18.36
C SER A 254 -1.28 6.96 18.32
N GLY A 255 -2.40 6.26 18.30
CA GLY A 255 -2.42 4.80 18.20
C GLY A 255 -1.86 4.24 16.90
N ASP A 256 -1.94 4.99 15.80
CA ASP A 256 -1.36 4.58 14.50
C ASP A 256 0.14 4.85 14.45
N LEU A 257 0.64 5.73 15.34
CA LEU A 257 2.03 6.19 15.34
C LEU A 257 2.90 5.45 16.38
N LEU A 258 2.27 4.76 17.34
CA LEU A 258 2.94 3.92 18.34
C LEU A 258 3.24 2.55 17.78
#